data_f4596364491d05bf439e15bb0ae40d17
#
_entry.id   f4596364491d05bf439e15bb0ae40d17
#
_cell.length_a   1.000
_cell.length_b   1.000
_cell.length_c   1.000
_cell.angle_alpha   90.00
_cell.angle_beta   90.00
_cell.angle_gamma   90.00
#
_symmetry.space_group_name_H-M   'P 1'
#
loop_
_entity.id
_entity.type
_entity.pdbx_description
1 polymer ?
#
loop_
_entity_poly.entity_id
_entity_poly.type
_entity_poly.pdbx_seq_one_letter_code
_entity_poly.pdbx_strand_id
1 'polypeptide(L)'
;MLRRVGETVDSKDAVVKIKDASFPTPFVSALEYNSPVHGNWNIVHTGMQVPESIQIYVCADNCMRGVVLTAAEMNAADRFSFVLVEEQNLLSGNLEDITIEGVTDVLNKRKDHPEAVLLFTVCLHHFVGSNLNYIYRELEHRFPDICFIRCYMDPIMQKHGLTPDQKLRKAMYDPLLGCEPDAKTVSVFGSDFVLDENSDIKRLLKRYDYKVLEPVSYTHLRAHETDQY
;
A
#
# COMPACT_ATOMS: atom_id res chain seq x y z
N MET A 1 26.00 -2.77 11.64
CA MET A 1 27.13 -3.74 11.67
C MET A 1 26.56 -5.08 12.06
N LEU A 2 26.67 -6.10 11.20
CA LEU A 2 26.20 -7.45 11.50
C LEU A 2 27.18 -8.08 12.53
N ARG A 3 26.67 -8.52 13.68
CA ARG A 3 27.45 -9.30 14.64
C ARG A 3 27.42 -10.78 14.28
N ARG A 4 28.49 -11.53 14.66
CA ARG A 4 28.52 -12.97 14.43
C ARG A 4 27.46 -13.68 15.26
N VAL A 5 26.83 -14.68 14.68
CA VAL A 5 25.92 -15.57 15.39
C VAL A 5 26.68 -16.25 16.53
N GLY A 6 26.21 -16.12 17.75
CA GLY A 6 26.84 -16.70 18.96
C GLY A 6 27.58 -15.70 19.87
N GLU A 7 27.72 -14.42 19.49
CA GLU A 7 28.16 -13.39 20.42
C GLU A 7 27.01 -13.02 21.36
N THR A 8 27.22 -13.20 22.65
CA THR A 8 26.27 -12.74 23.69
C THR A 8 26.32 -11.22 23.75
N VAL A 9 25.18 -10.60 23.53
CA VAL A 9 24.99 -9.15 23.75
C VAL A 9 24.65 -8.97 25.22
N ASP A 10 25.38 -8.09 25.92
CA ASP A 10 25.01 -7.72 27.30
C ASP A 10 23.62 -7.04 27.23
N SER A 11 22.73 -7.45 28.11
CA SER A 11 21.39 -6.86 28.22
C SER A 11 21.44 -5.34 28.48
N LYS A 12 22.53 -4.84 29.02
CA LYS A 12 22.78 -3.40 29.22
C LYS A 12 22.89 -2.63 27.90
N ASP A 13 23.38 -3.29 26.83
CA ASP A 13 23.50 -2.68 25.50
C ASP A 13 22.14 -2.54 24.81
N ALA A 14 21.12 -3.24 25.30
CA ALA A 14 19.74 -3.19 24.78
C ALA A 14 18.86 -2.18 25.53
N VAL A 15 19.41 -1.45 26.52
CA VAL A 15 18.65 -0.50 27.33
C VAL A 15 19.23 0.89 27.17
N VAL A 16 18.37 1.84 26.77
CA VAL A 16 18.68 3.26 26.67
C VAL A 16 17.75 4.04 27.58
N LYS A 17 18.29 4.96 28.37
CA LYS A 17 17.47 5.88 29.17
C LYS A 17 16.74 6.82 28.23
N ILE A 18 15.46 7.09 28.47
CA ILE A 18 14.63 7.96 27.64
C ILE A 18 15.29 9.32 27.38
N LYS A 19 15.96 9.90 28.39
CA LYS A 19 16.67 11.18 28.23
C LYS A 19 17.87 11.14 27.28
N ASP A 20 18.42 9.94 27.03
CA ASP A 20 19.61 9.72 26.22
C ASP A 20 19.21 9.12 24.84
N ALA A 21 17.91 8.86 24.61
CA ALA A 21 17.39 8.35 23.35
C ALA A 21 17.34 9.46 22.31
N SER A 22 17.89 9.18 21.13
CA SER A 22 17.81 10.07 19.96
C SER A 22 17.09 9.36 18.84
N PHE A 23 16.11 10.05 18.21
CA PHE A 23 15.42 9.54 17.05
C PHE A 23 16.08 10.04 15.76
N PRO A 24 16.08 9.26 14.67
CA PRO A 24 15.36 7.99 14.47
C PRO A 24 16.06 6.73 15.01
N THR A 25 17.25 6.82 15.55
CA THR A 25 18.05 5.69 16.00
C THR A 25 18.27 5.75 17.53
N PRO A 26 17.29 5.29 18.33
CA PRO A 26 17.38 5.38 19.80
C PRO A 26 18.47 4.48 20.41
N PHE A 27 18.98 3.50 19.68
CA PHE A 27 19.98 2.56 20.13
C PHE A 27 21.27 2.64 19.30
N VAL A 28 22.41 2.75 19.94
CA VAL A 28 23.71 2.94 19.28
C VAL A 28 24.19 1.71 18.49
N SER A 29 23.68 0.52 18.79
CA SER A 29 24.09 -0.75 18.15
C SER A 29 22.94 -1.71 17.87
N ALA A 30 21.73 -1.20 17.79
CA ALA A 30 20.58 -2.01 17.45
C ALA A 30 20.65 -2.46 15.98
N LEU A 31 20.13 -3.66 15.71
CA LEU A 31 19.64 -3.97 14.39
C LEU A 31 18.67 -2.86 14.00
N GLU A 32 18.85 -2.30 12.82
CA GLU A 32 17.86 -1.37 12.27
C GLU A 32 16.51 -2.11 12.24
N TYR A 33 15.66 -1.74 13.18
CA TYR A 33 14.33 -2.31 13.25
C TYR A 33 13.50 -1.70 12.14
N ASN A 34 13.22 -2.49 11.14
CA ASN A 34 12.22 -2.13 10.15
C ASN A 34 10.87 -2.22 10.85
N SER A 35 10.36 -1.06 11.25
CA SER A 35 9.02 -0.97 11.82
C SER A 35 8.02 -1.67 10.88
N PRO A 36 7.03 -2.41 11.38
CA PRO A 36 5.92 -2.92 10.58
C PRO A 36 5.23 -1.82 9.76
N VAL A 37 5.27 -0.58 10.23
CA VAL A 37 4.79 0.61 9.50
C VAL A 37 5.59 0.87 8.22
N HIS A 38 6.84 0.44 8.14
CA HIS A 38 7.66 0.50 6.94
C HIS A 38 7.61 -0.79 6.11
N GLY A 39 6.87 -1.79 6.57
CA GLY A 39 6.67 -3.05 5.88
C GLY A 39 5.56 -3.01 4.84
N ASN A 40 5.39 -4.13 4.14
CA ASN A 40 4.41 -4.28 3.05
C ASN A 40 2.95 -4.29 3.52
N TRP A 41 2.70 -4.46 4.80
CA TRP A 41 1.35 -4.62 5.36
C TRP A 41 0.53 -3.35 5.28
N ASN A 42 1.14 -2.21 5.52
CA ASN A 42 0.47 -0.92 5.46
C ASN A 42 -0.04 -0.58 4.06
N ILE A 43 0.64 -1.04 3.02
CA ILE A 43 0.21 -0.77 1.64
C ILE A 43 -1.13 -1.43 1.31
N VAL A 44 -1.40 -2.60 1.89
CA VAL A 44 -2.69 -3.30 1.73
C VAL A 44 -3.82 -2.44 2.28
N HIS A 45 -3.69 -1.97 3.51
CA HIS A 45 -4.68 -1.11 4.16
C HIS A 45 -4.83 0.24 3.43
N THR A 46 -3.72 0.87 3.10
CA THR A 46 -3.71 2.15 2.38
C THR A 46 -4.40 2.03 1.02
N GLY A 47 -4.15 0.95 0.28
CA GLY A 47 -4.81 0.69 -1.00
C GLY A 47 -6.32 0.51 -0.88
N MET A 48 -6.82 0.04 0.26
CA MET A 48 -8.26 -0.10 0.50
C MET A 48 -9.00 1.24 0.59
N GLN A 49 -8.28 2.34 0.77
CA GLN A 49 -8.89 3.68 0.84
C GLN A 49 -9.39 4.20 -0.51
N VAL A 50 -8.96 3.59 -1.62
CA VAL A 50 -9.46 3.96 -2.94
C VAL A 50 -10.82 3.28 -3.16
N PRO A 51 -11.93 4.03 -3.24
CA PRO A 51 -13.25 3.46 -3.45
C PRO A 51 -13.34 2.82 -4.84
N GLU A 52 -14.23 1.83 -4.98
CA GLU A 52 -14.52 1.13 -6.25
C GLU A 52 -13.27 0.58 -6.96
N SER A 53 -12.23 0.28 -6.17
CA SER A 53 -10.97 -0.25 -6.63
C SER A 53 -10.77 -1.71 -6.24
N ILE A 54 -9.90 -2.37 -7.00
CA ILE A 54 -9.33 -3.66 -6.63
C ILE A 54 -7.82 -3.57 -6.56
N GLN A 55 -7.22 -4.49 -5.83
CA GLN A 55 -5.78 -4.63 -5.74
C GLN A 55 -5.36 -5.90 -6.46
N ILE A 56 -4.44 -5.78 -7.42
CA ILE A 56 -3.86 -6.92 -8.13
C ILE A 56 -2.37 -6.99 -7.80
N TYR A 57 -1.92 -8.14 -7.29
CA TYR A 57 -0.53 -8.39 -6.92
C TYR A 57 0.10 -9.36 -7.92
N VAL A 58 1.14 -8.92 -8.59
CA VAL A 58 1.93 -9.76 -9.52
C VAL A 58 3.20 -10.19 -8.81
N CYS A 59 3.20 -11.39 -8.25
CA CYS A 59 4.26 -11.81 -7.34
C CYS A 59 4.43 -13.33 -7.28
N ALA A 60 5.54 -13.75 -6.68
CA ALA A 60 5.75 -15.15 -6.31
C ALA A 60 4.84 -15.53 -5.12
N ASP A 61 4.57 -16.82 -5.00
CA ASP A 61 3.71 -17.42 -3.98
C ASP A 61 4.02 -16.94 -2.55
N ASN A 62 5.29 -16.95 -2.17
CA ASN A 62 5.72 -16.51 -0.84
C ASN A 62 5.41 -15.04 -0.52
N CYS A 63 5.33 -14.18 -1.53
CA CYS A 63 5.02 -12.77 -1.34
C CYS A 63 3.54 -12.53 -1.06
N MET A 64 2.66 -13.45 -1.47
CA MET A 64 1.21 -13.32 -1.32
C MET A 64 0.70 -13.56 0.09
N ARG A 65 1.39 -14.42 0.85
CA ARG A 65 0.86 -14.93 2.12
C ARG A 65 0.33 -13.83 3.04
N GLY A 66 1.11 -12.78 3.20
CA GLY A 66 0.72 -11.71 4.07
C GLY A 66 -0.44 -10.88 3.53
N VAL A 67 -0.46 -10.65 2.23
CA VAL A 67 -1.55 -9.92 1.57
C VAL A 67 -2.87 -10.70 1.69
N VAL A 68 -2.83 -12.01 1.46
CA VAL A 68 -4.01 -12.90 1.59
C VAL A 68 -4.56 -12.88 3.01
N LEU A 69 -3.68 -13.00 4.01
CA LEU A 69 -4.11 -12.96 5.42
C LEU A 69 -4.76 -11.62 5.76
N THR A 70 -4.14 -10.51 5.36
CA THR A 70 -4.71 -9.18 5.60
C THR A 70 -6.04 -8.99 4.88
N ALA A 71 -6.17 -9.44 3.64
CA ALA A 71 -7.42 -9.38 2.89
C ALA A 71 -8.54 -10.18 3.61
N ALA A 72 -8.20 -11.34 4.16
CA ALA A 72 -9.13 -12.17 4.92
C ALA A 72 -9.52 -11.51 6.25
N GLU A 73 -8.56 -10.96 7.00
CA GLU A 73 -8.79 -10.23 8.25
C GLU A 73 -9.69 -9.00 8.06
N MET A 74 -9.57 -8.34 6.91
CA MET A 74 -10.40 -7.19 6.54
C MET A 74 -11.77 -7.59 5.96
N ASN A 75 -12.04 -8.88 5.81
CA ASN A 75 -13.22 -9.40 5.10
C ASN A 75 -13.41 -8.77 3.70
N ALA A 76 -12.31 -8.56 3.00
CA ALA A 76 -12.24 -7.84 1.72
C ALA A 76 -11.55 -8.68 0.63
N ALA A 77 -11.60 -10.00 0.74
CA ALA A 77 -10.93 -10.91 -0.20
C ALA A 77 -11.42 -10.74 -1.66
N ASP A 78 -12.62 -10.28 -1.86
CA ASP A 78 -13.21 -9.97 -3.17
C ASP A 78 -12.53 -8.79 -3.87
N ARG A 79 -11.85 -7.92 -3.14
CA ARG A 79 -11.11 -6.79 -3.67
C ARG A 79 -9.64 -7.10 -3.99
N PHE A 80 -9.22 -8.35 -3.79
CA PHE A 80 -7.83 -8.76 -4.02
C PHE A 80 -7.76 -9.85 -5.09
N SER A 81 -6.78 -9.74 -5.95
CA SER A 81 -6.47 -10.74 -6.98
C SER A 81 -4.96 -10.88 -7.12
N PHE A 82 -4.55 -12.04 -7.64
CA PHE A 82 -3.13 -12.38 -7.73
C PHE A 82 -2.80 -12.91 -9.11
N VAL A 83 -1.66 -12.50 -9.63
CA VAL A 83 -0.99 -13.09 -10.78
C VAL A 83 0.27 -13.74 -10.27
N LEU A 84 0.31 -15.07 -10.33
CA LEU A 84 1.46 -15.84 -9.87
C LEU A 84 2.60 -15.78 -10.88
N VAL A 85 3.78 -15.46 -10.37
CA VAL A 85 5.04 -15.51 -11.12
C VAL A 85 5.83 -16.72 -10.63
N GLU A 86 6.07 -17.65 -11.54
CA GLU A 86 6.88 -18.84 -11.30
C GLU A 86 8.34 -18.60 -11.73
N GLU A 87 9.25 -19.40 -11.22
CA GLU A 87 10.68 -19.33 -11.58
C GLU A 87 10.89 -19.43 -13.10
N GLN A 88 10.13 -20.28 -13.76
CA GLN A 88 10.20 -20.47 -15.20
C GLN A 88 9.86 -19.18 -15.98
N ASN A 89 8.99 -18.34 -15.46
CA ASN A 89 8.65 -17.06 -16.07
C ASN A 89 9.83 -16.08 -16.03
N LEU A 90 10.60 -16.11 -14.93
CA LEU A 90 11.81 -15.30 -14.81
C LEU A 90 12.91 -15.77 -15.76
N LEU A 91 13.09 -17.10 -15.87
CA LEU A 91 14.10 -17.69 -16.74
C LEU A 91 13.82 -17.46 -18.23
N SER A 92 12.53 -17.45 -18.61
CA SER A 92 12.12 -17.21 -20.00
C SER A 92 12.09 -15.73 -20.39
N GLY A 93 12.25 -14.81 -19.42
CA GLY A 93 12.29 -13.38 -19.66
C GLY A 93 10.95 -12.77 -20.15
N ASN A 94 9.81 -13.40 -19.79
CA ASN A 94 8.48 -13.00 -20.23
C ASN A 94 7.63 -12.37 -19.13
N LEU A 95 8.25 -11.74 -18.13
CA LEU A 95 7.54 -11.20 -16.97
C LEU A 95 6.57 -10.08 -17.33
N GLU A 96 6.88 -9.27 -18.33
CA GLU A 96 5.98 -8.24 -18.85
C GLU A 96 4.70 -8.88 -19.41
N ASP A 97 4.84 -9.89 -20.26
CA ASP A 97 3.70 -10.57 -20.89
C ASP A 97 2.83 -11.27 -19.83
N ILE A 98 3.45 -11.97 -18.89
CA ILE A 98 2.75 -12.60 -17.76
C ILE A 98 1.98 -11.57 -16.94
N THR A 99 2.57 -10.41 -16.71
CA THR A 99 1.91 -9.33 -15.97
C THR A 99 0.71 -8.81 -16.75
N ILE A 100 0.86 -8.50 -18.03
CA ILE A 100 -0.20 -7.94 -18.88
C ILE A 100 -1.34 -8.96 -19.04
N GLU A 101 -1.00 -10.18 -19.44
CA GLU A 101 -2.01 -11.22 -19.69
C GLU A 101 -2.69 -11.68 -18.40
N GLY A 102 -1.94 -11.80 -17.31
CA GLY A 102 -2.50 -12.16 -16.00
C GLY A 102 -3.48 -11.11 -15.47
N VAL A 103 -3.12 -9.82 -15.56
CA VAL A 103 -4.03 -8.73 -15.17
C VAL A 103 -5.25 -8.69 -16.08
N THR A 104 -5.06 -8.88 -17.39
CA THR A 104 -6.15 -8.95 -18.38
C THR A 104 -7.11 -10.10 -18.06
N ASP A 105 -6.59 -11.28 -17.74
CA ASP A 105 -7.39 -12.45 -17.35
C ASP A 105 -8.20 -12.22 -16.07
N VAL A 106 -7.58 -11.60 -15.06
CA VAL A 106 -8.25 -11.23 -13.80
C VAL A 106 -9.43 -10.29 -14.11
N LEU A 107 -9.20 -9.23 -14.86
CA LEU A 107 -10.24 -8.23 -15.16
C LEU A 107 -11.38 -8.81 -16.00
N ASN A 108 -11.07 -9.64 -16.98
CA ASN A 108 -12.08 -10.29 -17.83
C ASN A 108 -12.95 -11.32 -17.09
N LYS A 109 -12.44 -11.93 -16.03
CA LYS A 109 -13.19 -12.91 -15.21
C LYS A 109 -14.09 -12.26 -14.18
N ARG A 110 -13.87 -10.99 -13.86
CA ARG A 110 -14.70 -10.28 -12.89
C ARG A 110 -16.07 -9.94 -13.47
N LYS A 111 -17.08 -9.97 -12.60
CA LYS A 111 -18.44 -9.55 -12.94
C LYS A 111 -18.66 -8.07 -12.70
N ASP A 112 -17.94 -7.50 -11.76
CA ASP A 112 -17.90 -6.08 -11.42
C ASP A 112 -16.83 -5.38 -12.25
N HIS A 113 -17.07 -4.15 -12.60
CA HIS A 113 -16.12 -3.30 -13.32
C HIS A 113 -15.50 -2.31 -12.33
N PRO A 114 -14.24 -2.52 -11.88
CA PRO A 114 -13.60 -1.56 -10.97
C PRO A 114 -13.28 -0.27 -11.73
N GLU A 115 -13.47 0.87 -11.08
CA GLU A 115 -13.04 2.17 -11.62
C GLU A 115 -11.52 2.36 -11.52
N ALA A 116 -10.89 1.71 -10.54
CA ALA A 116 -9.45 1.77 -10.37
C ALA A 116 -8.85 0.40 -10.03
N VAL A 117 -7.64 0.17 -10.53
CA VAL A 117 -6.81 -0.99 -10.23
C VAL A 117 -5.50 -0.55 -9.62
N LEU A 118 -5.27 -0.92 -8.37
CA LEU A 118 -3.96 -0.79 -7.75
C LEU A 118 -3.12 -2.01 -8.15
N LEU A 119 -2.23 -1.81 -9.10
CA LEU A 119 -1.38 -2.89 -9.62
C LEU A 119 -0.04 -2.89 -8.87
N PHE A 120 0.16 -3.90 -8.03
CA PHE A 120 1.36 -4.08 -7.24
C PHE A 120 2.37 -4.95 -7.97
N THR A 121 3.49 -4.34 -8.33
CA THR A 121 4.69 -5.05 -8.78
C THR A 121 5.63 -5.28 -7.60
N VAL A 122 6.45 -6.33 -7.68
CA VAL A 122 7.37 -6.74 -6.61
C VAL A 122 8.83 -6.60 -7.05
N CYS A 123 9.76 -6.86 -6.13
CA CYS A 123 11.18 -6.80 -6.39
C CYS A 123 11.64 -7.64 -7.61
N LEU A 124 10.94 -8.70 -7.98
CA LEU A 124 11.25 -9.50 -9.18
C LEU A 124 11.29 -8.63 -10.45
N HIS A 125 10.34 -7.72 -10.62
CA HIS A 125 10.29 -6.81 -11.76
C HIS A 125 11.54 -5.92 -11.85
N HIS A 126 12.07 -5.48 -10.70
CA HIS A 126 13.31 -4.71 -10.64
C HIS A 126 14.53 -5.56 -10.93
N PHE A 127 14.58 -6.78 -10.40
CA PHE A 127 15.74 -7.67 -10.60
C PHE A 127 15.94 -8.06 -12.06
N VAL A 128 14.86 -8.30 -12.80
CA VAL A 128 14.94 -8.63 -14.23
C VAL A 128 14.91 -7.39 -15.13
N GLY A 129 14.77 -6.20 -14.57
CA GLY A 129 14.74 -4.96 -15.34
C GLY A 129 13.50 -4.79 -16.20
N SER A 130 12.33 -5.26 -15.74
CA SER A 130 11.06 -5.18 -16.47
C SER A 130 10.70 -3.76 -16.88
N ASN A 131 10.18 -3.62 -18.09
CA ASN A 131 9.70 -2.35 -18.63
C ASN A 131 8.29 -2.02 -18.10
N LEU A 132 8.22 -1.48 -16.87
CA LEU A 132 6.95 -1.13 -16.24
C LEU A 132 6.14 -0.12 -17.07
N ASN A 133 6.77 0.81 -17.76
CA ASN A 133 6.07 1.77 -18.61
C ASN A 133 5.36 1.10 -19.80
N TYR A 134 5.93 0.02 -20.32
CA TYR A 134 5.29 -0.78 -21.36
C TYR A 134 4.06 -1.50 -20.80
N ILE A 135 4.21 -2.15 -19.64
CA ILE A 135 3.11 -2.85 -18.97
C ILE A 135 1.90 -1.91 -18.76
N TYR A 136 2.13 -0.76 -18.15
CA TYR A 136 1.02 0.17 -17.85
C TYR A 136 0.37 0.73 -19.12
N ARG A 137 1.16 1.13 -20.13
CA ARG A 137 0.60 1.62 -21.40
C ARG A 137 -0.27 0.57 -22.10
N GLU A 138 0.16 -0.69 -22.07
CA GLU A 138 -0.59 -1.77 -22.69
C GLU A 138 -1.90 -2.05 -21.94
N LEU A 139 -1.87 -2.03 -20.60
CA LEU A 139 -3.07 -2.20 -19.79
C LEU A 139 -4.05 -1.02 -19.94
N GLU A 140 -3.56 0.21 -19.91
CA GLU A 140 -4.36 1.42 -20.17
C GLU A 140 -4.98 1.43 -21.56
N HIS A 141 -4.29 0.87 -22.56
CA HIS A 141 -4.84 0.71 -23.91
C HIS A 141 -5.95 -0.36 -23.97
N ARG A 142 -5.78 -1.49 -23.25
CA ARG A 142 -6.78 -2.56 -23.21
C ARG A 142 -8.02 -2.19 -22.39
N PHE A 143 -7.84 -1.39 -21.36
CA PHE A 143 -8.89 -0.99 -20.41
C PHE A 143 -8.89 0.54 -20.21
N PRO A 144 -9.35 1.30 -21.22
CA PRO A 144 -9.27 2.76 -21.17
C PRO A 144 -10.16 3.41 -20.10
N ASP A 145 -11.16 2.68 -19.62
CA ASP A 145 -12.09 3.15 -18.59
C ASP A 145 -11.61 2.86 -17.15
N ILE A 146 -10.47 2.17 -17.01
CA ILE A 146 -9.92 1.80 -15.71
C ILE A 146 -8.70 2.67 -15.39
N CYS A 147 -8.70 3.31 -14.22
CA CYS A 147 -7.53 4.02 -13.71
C CYS A 147 -6.52 3.04 -13.10
N PHE A 148 -5.37 2.84 -13.75
CA PHE A 148 -4.30 2.01 -13.20
C PHE A 148 -3.37 2.83 -12.30
N ILE A 149 -3.35 2.50 -11.00
CA ILE A 149 -2.49 3.11 -9.99
C ILE A 149 -1.22 2.27 -9.83
N ARG A 150 -0.06 2.90 -10.03
CA ARG A 150 1.25 2.24 -9.97
C ARG A 150 1.67 2.00 -8.53
N CYS A 151 1.70 0.74 -8.13
CA CYS A 151 2.03 0.34 -6.77
C CYS A 151 3.25 -0.57 -6.74
N TYR A 152 4.00 -0.49 -5.64
CA TYR A 152 5.25 -1.22 -5.50
C TYR A 152 5.29 -1.95 -4.16
N MET A 153 5.61 -3.22 -4.21
CA MET A 153 5.89 -4.05 -3.04
C MET A 153 7.35 -4.52 -3.12
N ASP A 154 8.28 -3.56 -2.99
CA ASP A 154 9.70 -3.75 -3.22
C ASP A 154 10.59 -3.26 -2.05
N PRO A 155 10.41 -3.74 -0.82
CA PRO A 155 11.14 -3.23 0.35
C PRO A 155 12.65 -3.45 0.27
N ILE A 156 13.09 -4.48 -0.46
CA ILE A 156 14.51 -4.83 -0.60
C ILE A 156 15.27 -3.77 -1.43
N MET A 157 14.60 -3.16 -2.39
CA MET A 157 15.20 -2.18 -3.30
C MET A 157 15.28 -0.77 -2.70
N GLN A 158 14.66 -0.55 -1.56
CA GLN A 158 14.56 0.77 -0.96
C GLN A 158 15.66 1.00 0.08
N LYS A 159 16.75 1.65 -0.33
CA LYS A 159 17.78 2.13 0.59
C LYS A 159 17.59 3.58 1.00
N HIS A 160 17.03 4.40 0.10
CA HIS A 160 16.81 5.83 0.31
C HIS A 160 15.54 6.27 -0.42
N GLY A 161 14.92 7.36 0.06
CA GLY A 161 13.74 7.96 -0.56
C GLY A 161 12.42 7.61 0.15
N LEU A 162 11.32 7.68 -0.60
CA LEU A 162 9.98 7.44 -0.06
C LEU A 162 9.80 5.98 0.34
N THR A 163 9.16 5.75 1.48
CA THR A 163 8.74 4.41 1.90
C THR A 163 7.70 3.81 0.94
N PRO A 164 7.47 2.48 0.93
CA PRO A 164 6.42 1.89 0.11
C PRO A 164 5.05 2.52 0.34
N ASP A 165 4.70 2.81 1.57
CA ASP A 165 3.46 3.51 1.93
C ASP A 165 3.40 4.94 1.33
N GLN A 166 4.48 5.69 1.45
CA GLN A 166 4.55 7.03 0.87
C GLN A 166 4.49 7.02 -0.66
N LYS A 167 5.14 6.04 -1.30
CA LYS A 167 5.05 5.84 -2.75
C LYS A 167 3.61 5.54 -3.19
N LEU A 168 2.93 4.66 -2.43
CA LEU A 168 1.54 4.32 -2.71
C LEU A 168 0.63 5.54 -2.57
N ARG A 169 0.74 6.29 -1.46
CA ARG A 169 -0.05 7.52 -1.26
C ARG A 169 0.19 8.52 -2.38
N LYS A 170 1.44 8.71 -2.78
CA LYS A 170 1.76 9.56 -3.93
C LYS A 170 1.07 9.05 -5.20
N ALA A 171 1.18 7.77 -5.51
CA ALA A 171 0.57 7.17 -6.70
C ALA A 171 -0.96 7.25 -6.70
N MET A 172 -1.60 7.22 -5.53
CA MET A 172 -3.05 7.41 -5.40
C MET A 172 -3.48 8.85 -5.69
N TYR A 173 -2.63 9.83 -5.39
CA TYR A 173 -2.93 11.23 -5.61
C TYR A 173 -2.52 11.73 -7.02
N ASP A 174 -1.54 11.11 -7.66
CA ASP A 174 -1.03 11.52 -8.98
C ASP A 174 -2.13 11.59 -10.08
N PRO A 175 -3.12 10.67 -10.15
CA PRO A 175 -4.17 10.74 -11.16
C PRO A 175 -5.32 11.69 -10.82
N LEU A 176 -5.33 12.28 -9.61
CA LEU A 176 -6.42 13.17 -9.21
C LEU A 176 -6.37 14.48 -10.02
N LEU A 177 -7.49 14.78 -10.63
CA LEU A 177 -7.67 16.07 -11.31
C LEU A 177 -7.92 17.17 -10.30
N GLY A 178 -7.31 18.33 -10.54
CA GLY A 178 -7.62 19.54 -9.77
C GLY A 178 -9.09 19.94 -9.97
N CYS A 179 -9.72 20.42 -8.90
CA CYS A 179 -11.04 21.03 -8.96
C CYS A 179 -10.97 22.50 -8.53
N GLU A 180 -11.99 23.26 -8.87
CA GLU A 180 -12.10 24.63 -8.40
C GLU A 180 -12.17 24.66 -6.86
N PRO A 181 -11.38 25.52 -6.21
CA PRO A 181 -11.39 25.62 -4.76
C PRO A 181 -12.76 26.03 -4.23
N ASP A 182 -13.28 25.29 -3.28
CA ASP A 182 -14.43 25.69 -2.49
C ASP A 182 -13.94 26.26 -1.15
N ALA A 183 -14.21 27.54 -0.93
CA ALA A 183 -13.74 28.27 0.25
C ALA A 183 -14.28 27.70 1.59
N LYS A 184 -15.31 26.86 1.55
CA LYS A 184 -15.92 26.24 2.72
C LYS A 184 -15.69 24.74 2.83
N THR A 185 -14.82 24.18 2.00
CA THR A 185 -14.48 22.78 2.05
C THR A 185 -13.03 22.57 2.48
N VAL A 186 -12.83 21.68 3.43
CA VAL A 186 -11.50 21.24 3.91
C VAL A 186 -11.35 19.75 3.63
N SER A 187 -10.33 19.39 2.90
CA SER A 187 -9.98 17.99 2.64
C SER A 187 -8.90 17.52 3.60
N VAL A 188 -9.11 16.36 4.22
CA VAL A 188 -8.13 15.72 5.11
C VAL A 188 -7.45 14.61 4.34
N PHE A 189 -6.13 14.70 4.20
CA PHE A 189 -5.31 13.72 3.48
C PHE A 189 -4.28 13.07 4.39
N GLY A 190 -3.91 11.84 4.07
CA GLY A 190 -2.82 11.12 4.73
C GLY A 190 -3.21 10.45 6.05
N SER A 191 -4.45 10.53 6.46
CA SER A 191 -4.99 9.76 7.58
C SER A 191 -5.65 8.48 7.06
N ASP A 192 -5.38 7.35 7.71
CA ASP A 192 -6.02 6.06 7.43
C ASP A 192 -7.37 5.94 8.13
N PHE A 193 -7.67 6.89 9.00
CA PHE A 193 -8.88 6.91 9.81
C PHE A 193 -9.60 8.25 9.64
N VAL A 194 -10.92 8.21 9.65
CA VAL A 194 -11.71 9.43 9.78
C VAL A 194 -11.42 10.10 11.12
N LEU A 195 -11.48 11.41 11.14
CA LEU A 195 -11.38 12.17 12.39
C LEU A 195 -12.56 11.83 13.31
N ASP A 196 -12.28 11.64 14.60
CA ASP A 196 -13.34 11.46 15.59
C ASP A 196 -14.33 12.64 15.54
N GLU A 197 -15.64 12.31 15.58
CA GLU A 197 -16.70 13.34 15.52
C GLU A 197 -16.63 14.34 16.67
N ASN A 198 -16.06 13.93 17.80
CA ASN A 198 -15.87 14.76 18.98
C ASN A 198 -14.51 15.47 19.01
N SER A 199 -13.67 15.27 17.98
CA SER A 199 -12.37 15.94 17.93
C SER A 199 -12.52 17.46 17.88
N ASP A 200 -11.58 18.16 18.50
CA ASP A 200 -11.59 19.63 18.52
C ASP A 200 -11.51 20.21 17.11
N ILE A 201 -10.80 19.53 16.20
CA ILE A 201 -10.69 19.92 14.79
C ILE A 201 -12.05 19.88 14.11
N LYS A 202 -12.79 18.75 14.20
CA LYS A 202 -14.13 18.65 13.62
C LYS A 202 -15.11 19.65 14.23
N ARG A 203 -15.09 19.79 15.57
CA ARG A 203 -15.94 20.77 16.25
C ARG A 203 -15.65 22.21 15.81
N LEU A 204 -14.37 22.55 15.64
CA LEU A 204 -13.97 23.88 15.15
C LEU A 204 -14.45 24.12 13.71
N LEU A 205 -14.18 23.19 12.81
CA LEU A 205 -14.58 23.29 11.41
C LEU A 205 -16.11 23.41 11.28
N LYS A 206 -16.85 22.59 12.00
CA LYS A 206 -18.32 22.64 12.04
C LYS A 206 -18.85 23.97 12.60
N ARG A 207 -18.20 24.51 13.63
CA ARG A 207 -18.57 25.83 14.21
C ARG A 207 -18.46 26.97 13.20
N TYR A 208 -17.50 26.87 12.26
CA TYR A 208 -17.28 27.86 11.22
C TYR A 208 -17.93 27.49 9.89
N ASP A 209 -18.79 26.47 9.89
CA ASP A 209 -19.55 26.02 8.73
C ASP A 209 -18.65 25.54 7.58
N TYR A 210 -17.60 24.78 7.92
CA TYR A 210 -16.77 24.09 6.94
C TYR A 210 -17.26 22.67 6.72
N LYS A 211 -17.32 22.27 5.44
CA LYS A 211 -17.49 20.87 5.03
C LYS A 211 -16.14 20.15 5.11
N VAL A 212 -16.13 19.00 5.74
CA VAL A 212 -14.92 18.16 5.82
C VAL A 212 -15.06 17.00 4.85
N LEU A 213 -14.07 16.84 3.97
CA LEU A 213 -13.93 15.68 3.10
C LEU A 213 -12.83 14.78 3.67
N GLU A 214 -13.18 13.53 3.94
CA GLU A 214 -12.32 12.53 4.52
C GLU A 214 -12.33 11.27 3.64
N PRO A 215 -11.27 10.44 3.63
CA PRO A 215 -11.30 9.16 2.93
C PRO A 215 -12.37 8.26 3.55
N VAL A 216 -13.34 7.85 2.74
CA VAL A 216 -14.58 7.19 3.20
C VAL A 216 -14.50 5.66 3.12
N SER A 217 -13.62 5.10 2.28
CA SER A 217 -13.65 3.67 1.96
C SER A 217 -13.29 2.73 3.12
N TYR A 218 -12.51 3.21 4.08
CA TYR A 218 -12.09 2.41 5.24
C TYR A 218 -13.15 2.34 6.34
N THR A 219 -14.02 3.33 6.44
CA THR A 219 -15.07 3.41 7.48
C THR A 219 -16.17 2.37 7.29
N HIS A 220 -16.48 2.01 6.05
CA HIS A 220 -17.48 0.96 5.79
C HIS A 220 -17.03 -0.44 6.22
N LEU A 221 -15.73 -0.71 6.16
CA LEU A 221 -15.19 -2.00 6.60
C LEU A 221 -15.19 -2.14 8.12
N ARG A 222 -14.93 -1.07 8.87
CA ARG A 222 -14.96 -1.07 10.34
C ARG A 222 -16.37 -1.13 10.94
N ALA A 223 -17.38 -0.62 10.27
CA ALA A 223 -18.76 -0.72 10.75
C ALA A 223 -19.23 -2.18 10.84
N HIS A 224 -18.64 -3.08 10.05
CA HIS A 224 -18.92 -4.53 10.15
C HIS A 224 -18.08 -5.25 11.22
N GLU A 225 -16.95 -4.69 11.66
CA GLU A 225 -16.13 -5.29 12.72
C GLU A 225 -16.71 -5.06 14.13
N THR A 226 -17.45 -3.98 14.34
CA THR A 226 -18.03 -3.67 15.66
C THR A 226 -19.29 -4.45 15.98
N ASP A 227 -19.92 -5.09 15.00
CA ASP A 227 -21.12 -5.91 15.20
C ASP A 227 -20.83 -7.40 15.46
N GLN A 228 -19.55 -7.79 15.58
CA GLN A 228 -19.14 -9.20 15.81
C GLN A 228 -18.53 -9.47 17.19
N TYR A 229 -18.61 -8.53 18.14
CA TYR A 229 -18.20 -8.77 19.54
C TYR A 229 -19.32 -8.44 20.52
#